data_bfd3d2d890701e49e56df49a3dc37cff
#
_entry.id   bfd3d2d890701e49e56df49a3dc37cff
#
_cell.length_a   1.000
_cell.length_b   1.000
_cell.length_c   1.000
_cell.angle_alpha   90.00
_cell.angle_beta   90.00
_cell.angle_gamma   90.00
#
_symmetry.space_group_name_H-M   'P 1'
#
loop_
_entity.id
_entity.type
_entity.pdbx_description
1 polymer ?
#
loop_
_entity_poly.entity_id
_entity_poly.type
_entity_poly.pdbx_seq_one_letter_code
_entity_poly.pdbx_strand_id
1 'polypeptide(L)'
;MLTAKHDNVNRESLEGVISLLKLRTGHEQRQLLEQISLEDSYILYGNMYLRTDRSVVVTDSVQGKLTAIGSYLKGMPFHAFSLHVVEGEENYEVEPMLSYMKEVLDGSLPDGQKGVIALAESCLTRVQIPNILATRTMHLMKLKYPERLLPAGESRILELSEAQIVENMAAELGMISFRAEEVAEMPHIALFSEGGEPMAVAGFHIYDEAYVEIGNIGTSVHHRQKGLGTQISSDISRIGLEKSANVYLMVFADNPTAIHVYEKLGFVMVSSFAFIEFLL
;
A
#
# COMPACT_ATOMS: atom_id res chain seq x y z
N MET A 1 -21.65 3.51 15.06
CA MET A 1 -22.66 2.50 14.67
C MET A 1 -23.21 2.92 13.31
N LEU A 2 -22.70 2.38 12.21
CA LEU A 2 -23.30 2.53 10.87
C LEU A 2 -24.57 1.69 10.86
N THR A 3 -25.71 2.36 10.79
CA THR A 3 -27.03 1.73 10.83
C THR A 3 -27.32 0.98 9.53
N ALA A 4 -27.89 -0.20 9.65
CA ALA A 4 -28.21 -1.23 8.65
C ALA A 4 -29.08 -0.80 7.43
N LYS A 5 -28.87 0.38 6.84
CA LYS A 5 -29.66 0.86 5.69
C LYS A 5 -29.00 0.65 4.30
N HIS A 6 -27.74 0.19 4.25
CA HIS A 6 -26.99 0.12 2.99
C HIS A 6 -26.42 -1.27 2.68
N ASP A 7 -27.10 -2.35 3.10
CA ASP A 7 -26.51 -3.69 3.02
C ASP A 7 -26.36 -4.25 1.61
N ASN A 8 -27.20 -3.85 0.66
CA ASN A 8 -27.14 -4.35 -0.73
C ASN A 8 -27.77 -3.36 -1.73
N VAL A 9 -27.07 -3.07 -2.80
CA VAL A 9 -27.61 -2.30 -3.95
C VAL A 9 -27.59 -3.16 -5.21
N ASN A 10 -28.77 -3.42 -5.78
CA ASN A 10 -28.89 -4.06 -7.10
C ASN A 10 -28.77 -3.00 -8.20
N ARG A 11 -27.98 -3.27 -9.23
CA ARG A 11 -27.89 -2.43 -10.44
C ARG A 11 -28.13 -3.27 -11.69
N GLU A 12 -28.91 -2.72 -12.61
CA GLU A 12 -28.99 -3.24 -13.98
C GLU A 12 -27.87 -2.62 -14.82
N SER A 13 -27.06 -3.46 -15.47
CA SER A 13 -26.16 -3.01 -16.53
C SER A 13 -26.93 -2.71 -17.81
N LEU A 14 -26.31 -2.03 -18.79
CA LEU A 14 -26.87 -1.79 -20.13
C LEU A 14 -27.29 -3.08 -20.88
N GLU A 15 -26.82 -4.24 -20.42
CA GLU A 15 -27.15 -5.57 -20.98
C GLU A 15 -28.17 -6.35 -20.14
N GLY A 16 -28.83 -5.72 -19.14
CA GLY A 16 -29.81 -6.38 -18.27
C GLY A 16 -29.19 -7.34 -17.22
N VAL A 17 -27.89 -7.29 -17.00
CA VAL A 17 -27.20 -8.09 -15.98
C VAL A 17 -27.25 -7.34 -14.65
N ILE A 18 -27.82 -7.98 -13.63
CA ILE A 18 -27.91 -7.40 -12.28
C ILE A 18 -26.58 -7.65 -11.55
N SER A 19 -25.83 -6.58 -11.25
CA SER A 19 -24.72 -6.63 -10.30
C SER A 19 -25.19 -6.30 -8.88
N LEU A 20 -24.56 -6.92 -7.90
CA LEU A 20 -24.84 -6.74 -6.47
C LEU A 20 -23.64 -6.18 -5.76
N LEU A 21 -23.69 -4.89 -5.40
CA LEU A 21 -22.70 -4.24 -4.54
C LEU A 21 -23.04 -4.48 -3.07
N LYS A 22 -22.06 -4.95 -2.32
CA LYS A 22 -22.24 -5.26 -0.89
C LYS A 22 -21.08 -4.74 -0.05
N LEU A 23 -21.41 -3.96 1.01
CA LEU A 23 -20.48 -3.60 2.06
C LEU A 23 -20.09 -4.85 2.87
N ARG A 24 -18.78 -5.02 3.16
CA ARG A 24 -18.24 -6.14 3.93
C ARG A 24 -17.70 -5.66 5.25
N THR A 25 -18.02 -6.36 6.30
CA THR A 25 -17.59 -6.06 7.67
C THR A 25 -16.59 -7.08 8.18
N GLY A 26 -15.79 -6.72 9.14
CA GLY A 26 -14.77 -7.48 9.84
C GLY A 26 -14.59 -8.98 9.50
N HIS A 27 -15.52 -9.83 9.92
CA HIS A 27 -15.45 -11.27 9.67
C HIS A 27 -15.54 -11.64 8.17
N GLU A 28 -16.44 -10.97 7.43
CA GLU A 28 -16.60 -11.20 5.98
C GLU A 28 -15.35 -10.77 5.19
N GLN A 29 -14.67 -9.70 5.61
CA GLN A 29 -13.41 -9.26 4.99
C GLN A 29 -12.33 -10.33 5.11
N ARG A 30 -12.22 -11.00 6.27
CA ARG A 30 -11.27 -12.10 6.48
C ARG A 30 -11.55 -13.31 5.58
N GLN A 31 -12.82 -13.63 5.34
CA GLN A 31 -13.18 -14.72 4.42
C GLN A 31 -12.81 -14.40 2.96
N LEU A 32 -12.83 -13.12 2.57
CA LEU A 32 -12.40 -12.69 1.24
C LEU A 32 -10.88 -12.84 1.02
N LEU A 33 -10.05 -12.81 2.08
CA LEU A 33 -8.61 -13.03 1.98
C LEU A 33 -8.26 -14.42 1.42
N GLU A 34 -9.14 -15.42 1.61
CA GLU A 34 -8.97 -16.77 1.05
C GLU A 34 -9.15 -16.81 -0.48
N GLN A 35 -9.74 -15.75 -1.06
CA GLN A 35 -10.06 -15.67 -2.48
C GLN A 35 -9.05 -14.82 -3.28
N ILE A 36 -8.10 -14.19 -2.60
CA ILE A 36 -7.10 -13.33 -3.24
C ILE A 36 -5.69 -13.71 -2.77
N SER A 37 -4.72 -13.54 -3.65
CA SER A 37 -3.30 -13.69 -3.30
C SER A 37 -2.76 -12.41 -2.64
N LEU A 38 -1.92 -12.56 -1.61
CA LEU A 38 -1.20 -11.44 -1.01
C LEU A 38 -0.41 -10.65 -2.07
N GLU A 39 0.37 -11.35 -2.90
CA GLU A 39 1.29 -10.71 -3.84
C GLU A 39 0.55 -10.09 -5.04
N ASP A 40 -0.62 -10.62 -5.46
CA ASP A 40 -1.41 -10.08 -6.57
C ASP A 40 -2.36 -8.95 -6.15
N SER A 41 -2.67 -8.84 -4.86
CA SER A 41 -3.63 -7.86 -4.33
C SER A 41 -3.09 -7.12 -3.11
N TYR A 42 -1.79 -6.89 -3.05
CA TYR A 42 -1.02 -6.48 -1.88
C TYR A 42 -1.64 -5.33 -1.07
N ILE A 43 -2.00 -4.23 -1.74
CA ILE A 43 -2.58 -3.06 -1.07
C ILE A 43 -3.95 -3.39 -0.48
N LEU A 44 -4.81 -4.03 -1.28
CA LEU A 44 -6.15 -4.46 -0.85
C LEU A 44 -6.06 -5.47 0.30
N TYR A 45 -5.15 -6.45 0.17
CA TYR A 45 -4.91 -7.47 1.21
C TYR A 45 -4.54 -6.81 2.54
N GLY A 46 -3.59 -5.88 2.55
CA GLY A 46 -3.18 -5.13 3.74
C GLY A 46 -4.34 -4.33 4.36
N ASN A 47 -5.21 -3.73 3.53
CA ASN A 47 -6.39 -3.01 3.98
C ASN A 47 -7.42 -3.93 4.66
N MET A 48 -7.62 -5.15 4.12
CA MET A 48 -8.58 -6.12 4.67
C MET A 48 -8.02 -6.92 5.85
N TYR A 49 -6.69 -7.02 5.99
CA TYR A 49 -6.04 -7.84 7.00
C TYR A 49 -5.62 -7.02 8.23
N LEU A 50 -4.84 -5.95 8.04
CA LEU A 50 -4.22 -5.19 9.13
C LEU A 50 -4.86 -3.82 9.39
N ARG A 51 -5.62 -3.27 8.44
CA ARG A 51 -6.22 -1.93 8.53
C ARG A 51 -7.74 -1.97 8.54
N THR A 52 -8.32 -3.05 9.08
CA THR A 52 -9.78 -3.32 9.04
C THR A 52 -10.62 -2.24 9.71
N ASP A 53 -10.09 -1.59 10.75
CA ASP A 53 -10.73 -0.49 11.50
C ASP A 53 -10.86 0.80 10.67
N ARG A 54 -9.95 1.00 9.71
CA ARG A 54 -9.90 2.17 8.83
C ARG A 54 -10.37 1.88 7.41
N SER A 55 -10.63 0.61 7.07
CA SER A 55 -10.98 0.20 5.71
C SER A 55 -12.47 0.03 5.54
N VAL A 56 -12.99 0.61 4.46
CA VAL A 56 -14.33 0.31 3.93
C VAL A 56 -14.15 -0.63 2.75
N VAL A 57 -14.69 -1.84 2.82
CA VAL A 57 -14.54 -2.87 1.80
C VAL A 57 -15.88 -3.17 1.14
N VAL A 58 -15.90 -3.13 -0.17
CA VAL A 58 -17.08 -3.40 -1.01
C VAL A 58 -16.77 -4.54 -1.97
N THR A 59 -17.68 -5.47 -2.12
CA THR A 59 -17.63 -6.49 -3.18
C THR A 59 -18.67 -6.22 -4.24
N ASP A 60 -18.34 -6.53 -5.47
CA ASP A 60 -19.25 -6.61 -6.57
C ASP A 60 -19.43 -8.07 -7.01
N SER A 61 -20.68 -8.47 -7.33
CA SER A 61 -20.99 -9.84 -7.73
C SER A 61 -22.07 -9.82 -8.81
N VAL A 62 -21.87 -10.61 -9.85
CA VAL A 62 -22.82 -10.80 -10.94
C VAL A 62 -23.38 -12.22 -10.86
N GLN A 63 -24.71 -12.36 -10.78
CA GLN A 63 -25.39 -13.66 -10.62
C GLN A 63 -24.86 -14.49 -9.44
N GLY A 64 -24.45 -13.82 -8.34
CA GLY A 64 -23.89 -14.46 -7.15
C GLY A 64 -22.41 -14.85 -7.25
N LYS A 65 -21.76 -14.63 -8.39
CA LYS A 65 -20.32 -14.84 -8.58
C LYS A 65 -19.57 -13.53 -8.33
N LEU A 66 -18.56 -13.56 -7.48
CA LEU A 66 -17.70 -12.42 -7.22
C LEU A 66 -16.99 -11.97 -8.50
N THR A 67 -17.03 -10.67 -8.79
CA THR A 67 -16.38 -10.04 -9.95
C THR A 67 -15.28 -9.06 -9.54
N ALA A 68 -15.48 -8.34 -8.43
CA ALA A 68 -14.47 -7.43 -7.91
C ALA A 68 -14.54 -7.24 -6.39
N ILE A 69 -13.42 -6.84 -5.81
CA ILE A 69 -13.30 -6.39 -4.43
C ILE A 69 -12.60 -5.02 -4.45
N GLY A 70 -13.22 -4.01 -3.86
CA GLY A 70 -12.62 -2.69 -3.68
C GLY A 70 -12.53 -2.30 -2.22
N SER A 71 -11.56 -1.46 -1.89
CA SER A 71 -11.50 -0.83 -0.57
C SER A 71 -11.22 0.66 -0.65
N TYR A 72 -11.68 1.39 0.36
CA TYR A 72 -11.28 2.75 0.67
C TYR A 72 -10.60 2.78 2.03
N LEU A 73 -9.39 3.34 2.11
CA LEU A 73 -8.62 3.46 3.34
C LEU A 73 -8.74 4.89 3.90
N LYS A 74 -9.30 5.02 5.11
CA LYS A 74 -9.42 6.28 5.84
C LYS A 74 -8.09 6.72 6.44
N GLY A 75 -7.93 8.04 6.65
CA GLY A 75 -6.78 8.61 7.37
C GLY A 75 -5.53 8.78 6.53
N MET A 76 -5.61 8.58 5.21
CA MET A 76 -4.54 8.97 4.28
C MET A 76 -4.67 10.47 3.92
N PRO A 77 -3.58 11.15 3.55
CA PRO A 77 -3.62 12.56 3.12
C PRO A 77 -4.28 12.77 1.74
N PHE A 78 -4.75 11.70 1.12
CA PHE A 78 -5.49 11.67 -0.14
C PHE A 78 -6.55 10.57 -0.09
N HIS A 79 -7.53 10.58 -1.00
CA HIS A 79 -8.54 9.52 -1.09
C HIS A 79 -7.92 8.26 -1.69
N ALA A 80 -7.67 7.27 -0.82
CA ALA A 80 -6.93 6.04 -1.15
C ALA A 80 -7.88 4.87 -1.39
N PHE A 81 -7.90 4.37 -2.61
CA PHE A 81 -8.66 3.20 -3.02
C PHE A 81 -7.73 2.05 -3.41
N SER A 82 -8.20 0.83 -3.29
CA SER A 82 -7.57 -0.33 -3.93
C SER A 82 -8.62 -1.25 -4.53
N LEU A 83 -8.25 -1.95 -5.59
CA LEU A 83 -9.14 -2.78 -6.38
C LEU A 83 -8.48 -4.10 -6.76
N HIS A 84 -9.23 -5.18 -6.61
CA HIS A 84 -8.96 -6.47 -7.21
C HIS A 84 -10.13 -6.83 -8.14
N VAL A 85 -9.84 -7.14 -9.40
CA VAL A 85 -10.82 -7.66 -10.37
C VAL A 85 -10.51 -9.14 -10.59
N VAL A 86 -11.52 -9.97 -10.43
CA VAL A 86 -11.38 -11.43 -10.54
C VAL A 86 -10.92 -11.81 -11.95
N GLU A 87 -10.11 -12.84 -12.06
CA GLU A 87 -9.59 -13.31 -13.34
C GLU A 87 -10.75 -13.72 -14.29
N GLY A 88 -10.65 -13.28 -15.54
CA GLY A 88 -11.67 -13.53 -16.57
C GLY A 88 -12.75 -12.46 -16.66
N GLU A 89 -12.81 -11.49 -15.75
CA GLU A 89 -13.67 -10.31 -15.91
C GLU A 89 -12.97 -9.30 -16.83
N GLU A 90 -13.67 -8.86 -17.86
CA GLU A 90 -13.19 -7.89 -18.84
C GLU A 90 -14.05 -6.62 -18.81
N ASN A 91 -13.42 -5.47 -19.09
CA ASN A 91 -14.09 -4.17 -19.13
C ASN A 91 -14.85 -3.79 -17.85
N TYR A 92 -14.29 -4.15 -16.66
CA TYR A 92 -14.91 -3.81 -15.38
C TYR A 92 -14.99 -2.30 -15.18
N GLU A 93 -16.19 -1.77 -14.99
CA GLU A 93 -16.45 -0.35 -14.72
C GLU A 93 -16.35 -0.09 -13.23
N VAL A 94 -15.42 0.78 -12.81
CA VAL A 94 -15.20 1.12 -11.39
C VAL A 94 -16.25 2.10 -10.86
N GLU A 95 -16.82 2.94 -11.71
CA GLU A 95 -17.77 4.01 -11.34
C GLU A 95 -18.91 3.55 -10.43
N PRO A 96 -19.59 2.40 -10.68
CA PRO A 96 -20.63 1.91 -9.79
C PRO A 96 -20.15 1.65 -8.36
N MET A 97 -18.96 1.06 -8.21
CA MET A 97 -18.38 0.77 -6.90
C MET A 97 -17.96 2.06 -6.18
N LEU A 98 -17.37 3.03 -6.88
CA LEU A 98 -17.01 4.34 -6.32
C LEU A 98 -18.25 5.10 -5.83
N SER A 99 -19.32 5.12 -6.64
CA SER A 99 -20.61 5.73 -6.28
C SER A 99 -21.18 5.09 -5.02
N TYR A 100 -21.17 3.77 -4.91
CA TYR A 100 -21.63 3.06 -3.71
C TYR A 100 -20.77 3.37 -2.49
N MET A 101 -19.44 3.44 -2.65
CA MET A 101 -18.55 3.85 -1.56
C MET A 101 -18.82 5.28 -1.10
N LYS A 102 -19.14 6.22 -2.02
CA LYS A 102 -19.56 7.59 -1.67
C LYS A 102 -20.82 7.59 -0.79
N GLU A 103 -21.83 6.80 -1.15
CA GLU A 103 -23.06 6.65 -0.36
C GLU A 103 -22.77 6.10 1.04
N VAL A 104 -21.96 5.04 1.14
CA VAL A 104 -21.59 4.40 2.42
C VAL A 104 -20.78 5.34 3.32
N LEU A 105 -19.95 6.21 2.72
CA LEU A 105 -19.08 7.13 3.44
C LEU A 105 -19.74 8.49 3.76
N ASP A 106 -21.01 8.64 3.42
CA ASP A 106 -21.89 9.77 3.82
C ASP A 106 -21.21 11.15 3.68
N GLY A 107 -20.85 11.52 2.44
CA GLY A 107 -20.27 12.81 2.12
C GLY A 107 -18.78 12.99 2.43
N SER A 108 -18.09 11.95 2.91
CA SER A 108 -16.64 12.00 3.13
C SER A 108 -15.84 11.96 1.82
N LEU A 109 -16.49 11.74 0.68
CA LEU A 109 -15.89 11.70 -0.67
C LEU A 109 -16.61 12.70 -1.59
N PRO A 110 -16.33 14.00 -1.49
CA PRO A 110 -16.98 14.99 -2.35
C PRO A 110 -16.49 14.89 -3.80
N ASP A 111 -17.39 15.21 -4.75
CA ASP A 111 -17.08 15.24 -6.18
C ASP A 111 -15.97 16.24 -6.51
N GLY A 112 -15.20 15.93 -7.55
CA GLY A 112 -14.12 16.78 -8.05
C GLY A 112 -12.84 16.76 -7.22
N GLN A 113 -12.77 15.96 -6.17
CA GLN A 113 -11.51 15.72 -5.45
C GLN A 113 -10.69 14.63 -6.11
N LYS A 114 -9.39 14.69 -5.86
CA LYS A 114 -8.45 13.69 -6.36
C LYS A 114 -8.49 12.43 -5.49
N GLY A 115 -8.61 11.29 -6.16
CA GLY A 115 -8.42 9.97 -5.59
C GLY A 115 -7.23 9.26 -6.22
N VAL A 116 -6.70 8.27 -5.53
CA VAL A 116 -5.71 7.33 -6.06
C VAL A 116 -6.27 5.93 -5.90
N ILE A 117 -6.36 5.17 -6.99
CA ILE A 117 -6.72 3.77 -6.97
C ILE A 117 -5.51 2.90 -7.30
N ALA A 118 -5.23 1.93 -6.44
CA ALA A 118 -4.17 0.94 -6.62
C ALA A 118 -4.75 -0.39 -7.07
N LEU A 119 -4.22 -0.97 -8.14
CA LEU A 119 -4.60 -2.31 -8.63
C LEU A 119 -3.40 -2.99 -9.28
N ALA A 120 -3.44 -4.34 -9.40
CA ALA A 120 -2.40 -5.08 -10.12
C ALA A 120 -2.27 -4.55 -11.55
N GLU A 121 -1.04 -4.31 -12.01
CA GLU A 121 -0.77 -3.78 -13.36
C GLU A 121 -1.37 -4.68 -14.46
N SER A 122 -1.41 -5.99 -14.23
CA SER A 122 -2.05 -6.97 -15.12
C SER A 122 -3.54 -6.76 -15.32
N CYS A 123 -4.21 -6.04 -14.40
CA CYS A 123 -5.64 -5.71 -14.50
C CYS A 123 -5.91 -4.40 -15.24
N LEU A 124 -4.89 -3.61 -15.54
CA LEU A 124 -5.05 -2.25 -16.06
C LEU A 124 -5.84 -2.17 -17.37
N THR A 125 -5.67 -3.14 -18.26
CA THR A 125 -6.39 -3.20 -19.54
C THR A 125 -7.82 -3.71 -19.42
N ARG A 126 -8.19 -4.28 -18.28
CA ARG A 126 -9.51 -4.87 -18.02
C ARG A 126 -10.42 -3.98 -17.17
N VAL A 127 -9.94 -2.80 -16.78
CA VAL A 127 -10.64 -1.91 -15.84
C VAL A 127 -10.84 -0.55 -16.49
N GLN A 128 -12.05 -0.03 -16.41
CA GLN A 128 -12.39 1.32 -16.85
C GLN A 128 -12.49 2.24 -15.62
N ILE A 129 -11.53 3.17 -15.51
CA ILE A 129 -11.49 4.19 -14.46
C ILE A 129 -11.81 5.54 -15.11
N PRO A 130 -12.80 6.30 -14.60
CA PRO A 130 -13.13 7.59 -15.16
C PRO A 130 -12.08 8.66 -14.80
N ASN A 131 -12.00 9.71 -15.62
CA ASN A 131 -11.28 10.95 -15.34
C ASN A 131 -9.82 10.76 -14.85
N ILE A 132 -9.07 9.85 -15.48
CA ILE A 132 -7.67 9.58 -15.14
C ILE A 132 -6.84 10.85 -15.37
N LEU A 133 -6.03 11.22 -14.37
CA LEU A 133 -5.10 12.35 -14.39
C LEU A 133 -3.66 11.89 -14.62
N ALA A 134 -3.26 10.83 -13.92
CA ALA A 134 -1.91 10.27 -14.00
C ALA A 134 -1.90 8.79 -13.62
N THR A 135 -0.90 8.07 -14.13
CA THR A 135 -0.67 6.67 -13.75
C THR A 135 0.83 6.51 -13.44
N ARG A 136 1.13 5.89 -12.30
CA ARG A 136 2.48 5.49 -11.91
C ARG A 136 2.51 4.02 -11.55
N THR A 137 3.58 3.34 -11.90
CA THR A 137 3.79 1.93 -11.51
C THR A 137 4.70 1.84 -10.29
N MET A 138 4.34 0.98 -9.34
CA MET A 138 5.21 0.54 -8.25
C MET A 138 5.41 -0.97 -8.34
N HIS A 139 6.65 -1.39 -8.13
CA HIS A 139 7.00 -2.80 -8.00
C HIS A 139 6.91 -3.24 -6.54
N LEU A 140 6.26 -4.35 -6.29
CA LEU A 140 6.36 -5.09 -5.04
C LEU A 140 7.57 -6.00 -5.13
N MET A 141 8.51 -5.82 -4.21
CA MET A 141 9.70 -6.65 -4.12
C MET A 141 9.70 -7.44 -2.81
N LYS A 142 10.10 -8.71 -2.86
CA LYS A 142 10.22 -9.62 -1.72
C LYS A 142 11.67 -10.00 -1.49
N LEU A 143 12.11 -9.99 -0.24
CA LEU A 143 13.42 -10.50 0.13
C LEU A 143 13.44 -12.02 -0.01
N LYS A 144 14.12 -12.52 -1.06
CA LYS A 144 14.26 -13.95 -1.38
C LYS A 144 15.62 -14.52 -0.98
N TYR A 145 16.65 -13.66 -0.93
CA TYR A 145 18.04 -14.04 -0.68
C TYR A 145 18.62 -13.28 0.50
N PRO A 146 18.18 -13.58 1.76
CA PRO A 146 18.61 -12.85 2.96
C PRO A 146 20.12 -12.94 3.22
N GLU A 147 20.80 -13.95 2.67
CA GLU A 147 22.25 -14.10 2.74
C GLU A 147 23.04 -13.00 2.00
N ARG A 148 22.35 -12.19 1.15
CA ARG A 148 22.94 -11.04 0.47
C ARG A 148 22.89 -9.74 1.28
N LEU A 149 22.18 -9.75 2.42
CA LEU A 149 22.17 -8.59 3.30
C LEU A 149 23.59 -8.30 3.81
N LEU A 150 23.93 -7.02 3.87
CA LEU A 150 25.22 -6.58 4.40
C LEU A 150 25.34 -6.97 5.89
N PRO A 151 26.54 -7.07 6.44
CA PRO A 151 26.74 -7.14 7.90
C PRO A 151 25.97 -6.01 8.60
N ALA A 152 25.54 -6.25 9.85
CA ALA A 152 24.85 -5.23 10.63
C ALA A 152 25.67 -3.93 10.69
N GLY A 153 25.01 -2.81 10.39
CA GLY A 153 25.59 -1.48 10.48
C GLY A 153 25.41 -0.87 11.87
N GLU A 154 25.69 0.43 11.97
CA GLU A 154 25.57 1.22 13.21
C GLU A 154 24.20 1.95 13.31
N SER A 155 23.19 1.47 12.58
CA SER A 155 21.84 2.02 12.69
C SER A 155 21.23 1.69 14.06
N ARG A 156 20.46 2.62 14.60
CA ARG A 156 19.73 2.39 15.86
C ARG A 156 18.24 2.65 15.70
N ILE A 157 17.46 1.97 16.52
CA ILE A 157 16.01 2.19 16.61
C ILE A 157 15.77 3.58 17.20
N LEU A 158 14.80 4.28 16.62
CA LEU A 158 14.34 5.58 17.07
C LEU A 158 13.25 5.46 18.13
N GLU A 159 13.32 6.31 19.14
CA GLU A 159 12.28 6.49 20.13
C GLU A 159 11.20 7.46 19.60
N LEU A 160 9.99 7.41 20.17
CA LEU A 160 8.91 8.33 19.79
C LEU A 160 9.32 9.81 19.89
N SER A 161 10.12 10.17 20.90
CA SER A 161 10.66 11.51 21.06
C SER A 161 11.56 11.98 19.91
N GLU A 162 11.99 11.06 19.07
CA GLU A 162 12.86 11.29 17.90
C GLU A 162 12.09 11.24 16.57
N ALA A 163 10.75 11.12 16.60
CA ALA A 163 9.90 11.08 15.40
C ALA A 163 10.16 12.25 14.44
N GLN A 164 10.53 13.42 14.99
CA GLN A 164 10.87 14.60 14.21
C GLN A 164 12.06 14.38 13.26
N ILE A 165 12.97 13.43 13.57
CA ILE A 165 14.08 13.06 12.68
C ILE A 165 13.53 12.47 11.38
N VAL A 166 12.58 11.54 11.48
CA VAL A 166 11.97 10.89 10.30
C VAL A 166 11.09 11.89 9.55
N GLU A 167 10.32 12.73 10.26
CA GLU A 167 9.52 13.80 9.65
C GLU A 167 10.35 14.76 8.81
N ASN A 168 11.45 15.26 9.38
CA ASN A 168 12.34 16.17 8.66
C ASN A 168 12.94 15.50 7.42
N MET A 169 13.38 14.25 7.53
CA MET A 169 13.91 13.48 6.42
C MET A 169 12.81 13.18 5.36
N ALA A 170 11.61 12.84 5.81
CA ALA A 170 10.46 12.60 4.91
C ALA A 170 10.11 13.87 4.13
N ALA A 171 10.11 15.02 4.79
CA ALA A 171 9.86 16.32 4.14
C ALA A 171 10.97 16.67 3.14
N GLU A 172 12.25 16.50 3.51
CA GLU A 172 13.41 16.72 2.62
C GLU A 172 13.33 15.85 1.35
N LEU A 173 12.83 14.62 1.48
CA LEU A 173 12.79 13.62 0.42
C LEU A 173 11.45 13.56 -0.33
N GLY A 174 10.46 14.36 0.09
CA GLY A 174 9.12 14.37 -0.52
C GLY A 174 8.32 13.10 -0.28
N MET A 175 8.48 12.46 0.87
CA MET A 175 7.73 11.25 1.27
C MET A 175 6.33 11.63 1.75
N ILE A 176 5.37 11.69 0.86
CA ILE A 176 4.01 12.21 1.13
C ILE A 176 3.12 11.28 1.97
N SER A 177 3.47 10.02 2.10
CA SER A 177 2.68 9.01 2.83
C SER A 177 3.12 8.79 4.28
N PHE A 178 4.25 9.38 4.70
CA PHE A 178 4.75 9.26 6.08
C PHE A 178 3.87 10.05 7.05
N ARG A 179 3.63 9.46 8.21
CA ARG A 179 2.96 10.08 9.36
C ARG A 179 3.81 9.91 10.61
N ALA A 180 3.97 10.95 11.42
CA ALA A 180 4.80 10.93 12.63
C ALA A 180 4.38 9.84 13.64
N GLU A 181 3.08 9.57 13.73
CA GLU A 181 2.52 8.53 14.60
C GLU A 181 3.05 7.13 14.27
N GLU A 182 3.49 6.89 13.03
CA GLU A 182 4.04 5.59 12.61
C GLU A 182 5.30 5.22 13.39
N VAL A 183 6.09 6.21 13.85
CA VAL A 183 7.29 5.94 14.69
C VAL A 183 6.91 5.34 16.04
N ALA A 184 5.73 5.68 16.56
CA ALA A 184 5.23 5.10 17.81
C ALA A 184 4.68 3.69 17.65
N GLU A 185 4.14 3.40 16.47
CA GLU A 185 3.43 2.15 16.17
C GLU A 185 4.36 1.07 15.60
N MET A 186 5.41 1.50 14.88
CA MET A 186 6.26 0.62 14.07
C MET A 186 7.75 0.98 14.22
N PRO A 187 8.64 -0.02 14.17
CA PRO A 187 10.08 0.23 14.22
C PRO A 187 10.54 1.18 13.11
N HIS A 188 11.27 2.22 13.51
CA HIS A 188 12.02 3.09 12.62
C HIS A 188 13.48 3.14 13.09
N ILE A 189 14.41 3.19 12.15
CA ILE A 189 15.85 3.24 12.43
C ILE A 189 16.48 4.41 11.71
N ALA A 190 17.62 4.88 12.24
CA ALA A 190 18.45 5.88 11.58
C ALA A 190 19.94 5.57 11.71
N LEU A 191 20.70 6.03 10.72
CA LEU A 191 22.17 6.15 10.76
C LEU A 191 22.53 7.60 11.07
N PHE A 192 23.50 7.79 11.94
CA PHE A 192 23.97 9.10 12.38
C PHE A 192 25.44 9.32 12.02
N SER A 193 25.81 10.58 11.78
CA SER A 193 27.20 11.00 11.70
C SER A 193 27.85 11.00 13.10
N GLU A 194 29.17 11.13 13.18
CA GLU A 194 29.89 11.32 14.45
C GLU A 194 29.41 12.57 15.23
N GLY A 195 28.88 13.56 14.51
CA GLY A 195 28.29 14.77 15.09
C GLY A 195 26.84 14.62 15.55
N GLY A 196 26.24 13.43 15.39
CA GLY A 196 24.85 13.16 15.77
C GLY A 196 23.80 13.62 14.74
N GLU A 197 24.21 14.01 13.53
CA GLU A 197 23.32 14.40 12.45
C GLU A 197 22.72 13.14 11.79
N PRO A 198 21.38 13.05 11.56
CA PRO A 198 20.78 11.92 10.87
C PRO A 198 21.16 11.93 9.39
N MET A 199 21.72 10.83 8.93
CA MET A 199 22.20 10.66 7.54
C MET A 199 21.25 9.83 6.68
N ALA A 200 20.60 8.83 7.27
CA ALA A 200 19.65 7.96 6.59
C ALA A 200 18.63 7.41 7.58
N VAL A 201 17.42 7.17 7.09
CA VAL A 201 16.30 6.60 7.87
C VAL A 201 15.67 5.44 7.10
N ALA A 202 15.03 4.52 7.82
CA ALA A 202 14.15 3.49 7.29
C ALA A 202 13.15 3.08 8.37
N GLY A 203 12.01 2.52 7.98
CA GLY A 203 11.00 2.05 8.93
C GLY A 203 10.10 0.96 8.35
N PHE A 204 9.13 0.53 9.13
CA PHE A 204 8.06 -0.35 8.67
C PHE A 204 6.83 0.47 8.30
N HIS A 205 6.15 0.08 7.21
CA HIS A 205 4.81 0.54 6.84
C HIS A 205 3.72 -0.40 7.33
N ILE A 206 4.03 -1.69 7.34
CA ILE A 206 3.14 -2.78 7.78
C ILE A 206 4.00 -3.77 8.54
N TYR A 207 3.44 -4.27 9.64
CA TYR A 207 4.15 -5.20 10.50
C TYR A 207 3.16 -6.17 11.15
N ASP A 208 3.36 -7.45 10.86
CA ASP A 208 2.66 -8.58 11.46
C ASP A 208 3.55 -9.83 11.33
N GLU A 209 3.21 -10.91 12.04
CA GLU A 209 3.91 -12.20 11.91
C GLU A 209 3.78 -12.81 10.51
N ALA A 210 2.70 -12.51 9.78
CA ALA A 210 2.50 -13.01 8.43
C ALA A 210 3.45 -12.33 7.42
N TYR A 211 3.66 -11.02 7.53
CA TYR A 211 4.58 -10.27 6.66
C TYR A 211 4.93 -8.90 7.21
N VAL A 212 6.07 -8.38 6.78
CA VAL A 212 6.55 -7.03 7.07
C VAL A 212 6.73 -6.28 5.75
N GLU A 213 6.24 -5.04 5.69
CA GLU A 213 6.60 -4.09 4.64
C GLU A 213 7.56 -3.06 5.20
N ILE A 214 8.78 -3.03 4.68
CA ILE A 214 9.74 -1.97 4.99
C ILE A 214 9.53 -0.79 4.04
N GLY A 215 9.69 0.42 4.55
CA GLY A 215 9.51 1.66 3.80
C GLY A 215 10.12 2.86 4.50
N ASN A 216 9.70 4.06 4.10
CA ASN A 216 10.26 5.31 4.60
C ASN A 216 11.80 5.35 4.49
N ILE A 217 12.34 4.67 3.45
CA ILE A 217 13.79 4.51 3.26
C ILE A 217 14.34 5.72 2.53
N GLY A 218 15.23 6.44 3.16
CA GLY A 218 15.84 7.63 2.59
C GLY A 218 17.23 7.95 3.10
N THR A 219 17.99 8.65 2.26
CA THR A 219 19.30 9.19 2.60
C THR A 219 19.30 10.67 2.31
N SER A 220 19.68 11.49 3.31
CA SER A 220 19.81 12.93 3.18
C SER A 220 20.64 13.30 1.94
N VAL A 221 20.24 14.35 1.24
CA VAL A 221 20.90 14.81 0.01
C VAL A 221 22.37 15.08 0.21
N HIS A 222 22.78 15.53 1.43
CA HIS A 222 24.16 15.82 1.80
C HIS A 222 25.02 14.57 2.06
N HIS A 223 24.40 13.39 2.19
CA HIS A 223 25.05 12.16 2.57
C HIS A 223 24.92 11.04 1.52
N ARG A 224 24.43 11.37 0.33
CA ARG A 224 24.28 10.41 -0.78
C ARG A 224 25.62 9.90 -1.33
N GLN A 225 25.60 8.84 -2.12
CA GLN A 225 26.75 8.19 -2.76
C GLN A 225 27.81 7.62 -1.80
N LYS A 226 27.46 7.42 -0.53
CA LYS A 226 28.33 6.83 0.51
C LYS A 226 27.91 5.41 0.91
N GLY A 227 26.97 4.77 0.18
CA GLY A 227 26.45 3.44 0.50
C GLY A 227 25.42 3.40 1.63
N LEU A 228 25.07 4.55 2.24
CA LEU A 228 24.17 4.60 3.41
C LEU A 228 22.77 4.08 3.10
N GLY A 229 22.25 4.37 1.91
CA GLY A 229 20.94 3.82 1.49
C GLY A 229 20.95 2.30 1.43
N THR A 230 22.03 1.68 0.97
CA THR A 230 22.19 0.23 0.96
C THR A 230 22.29 -0.33 2.37
N GLN A 231 23.09 0.31 3.23
CA GLN A 231 23.27 -0.12 4.62
C GLN A 231 21.95 -0.04 5.40
N ILE A 232 21.25 1.10 5.36
CA ILE A 232 20.00 1.28 6.13
C ILE A 232 18.90 0.34 5.64
N SER A 233 18.83 0.08 4.32
CA SER A 233 17.91 -0.90 3.75
C SER A 233 18.22 -2.32 4.21
N SER A 234 19.50 -2.68 4.31
CA SER A 234 19.94 -3.97 4.84
C SER A 234 19.59 -4.12 6.31
N ASP A 235 19.84 -3.09 7.12
CA ASP A 235 19.60 -3.12 8.56
C ASP A 235 18.10 -3.26 8.87
N ILE A 236 17.22 -2.47 8.23
CA ILE A 236 15.77 -2.58 8.45
C ILE A 236 15.22 -3.92 7.94
N SER A 237 15.79 -4.45 6.85
CA SER A 237 15.41 -5.79 6.34
C SER A 237 15.75 -6.90 7.34
N ARG A 238 16.87 -6.79 8.02
CA ARG A 238 17.29 -7.72 9.07
C ARG A 238 16.34 -7.70 10.26
N ILE A 239 15.95 -6.50 10.71
CA ILE A 239 14.94 -6.32 11.76
C ILE A 239 13.59 -6.90 11.30
N GLY A 240 13.25 -6.71 10.02
CA GLY A 240 12.05 -7.31 9.41
C GLY A 240 12.05 -8.84 9.49
N LEU A 241 13.18 -9.48 9.19
CA LEU A 241 13.32 -10.95 9.27
C LEU A 241 13.20 -11.50 10.70
N GLU A 242 13.46 -10.71 11.72
CA GLU A 242 13.21 -11.10 13.12
C GLU A 242 11.72 -11.17 13.44
N LYS A 243 10.89 -10.50 12.64
CA LYS A 243 9.44 -10.42 12.83
C LYS A 243 8.67 -11.39 11.93
N SER A 244 9.08 -11.50 10.66
CA SER A 244 8.46 -12.40 9.68
C SER A 244 9.49 -12.89 8.66
N ALA A 245 9.33 -14.13 8.20
CA ALA A 245 10.08 -14.65 7.05
C ALA A 245 9.73 -13.95 5.72
N ASN A 246 8.64 -13.18 5.69
CA ASN A 246 8.14 -12.49 4.51
C ASN A 246 8.38 -10.98 4.63
N VAL A 247 9.52 -10.51 4.14
CA VAL A 247 9.86 -9.08 4.10
C VAL A 247 9.64 -8.56 2.69
N TYR A 248 8.81 -7.53 2.58
CA TYR A 248 8.46 -6.85 1.33
C TYR A 248 8.85 -5.38 1.38
N LEU A 249 8.92 -4.77 0.22
CA LEU A 249 8.92 -3.33 0.01
C LEU A 249 8.21 -2.97 -1.28
N MET A 250 7.75 -1.72 -1.37
CA MET A 250 7.27 -1.14 -2.62
C MET A 250 8.21 -0.05 -3.11
N VAL A 251 8.47 -0.03 -4.41
CA VAL A 251 9.35 0.95 -5.04
C VAL A 251 8.76 1.41 -6.36
N PHE A 252 8.83 2.72 -6.65
CA PHE A 252 8.42 3.24 -7.95
C PHE A 252 9.27 2.65 -9.08
N ALA A 253 8.64 2.22 -10.17
CA ALA A 253 9.30 1.65 -11.35
C ALA A 253 10.28 2.64 -12.03
N ASP A 254 10.03 3.94 -11.86
CA ASP A 254 10.89 5.03 -12.34
C ASP A 254 12.05 5.39 -11.39
N ASN A 255 12.32 4.56 -10.36
CA ASN A 255 13.46 4.70 -9.45
C ASN A 255 14.48 3.54 -9.59
N PRO A 256 15.22 3.48 -10.72
CA PRO A 256 16.15 2.38 -11.00
C PRO A 256 17.29 2.31 -9.97
N THR A 257 17.65 3.43 -9.36
CA THR A 257 18.69 3.46 -8.31
C THR A 257 18.29 2.66 -7.08
N ALA A 258 17.07 2.86 -6.58
CA ALA A 258 16.56 2.11 -5.44
C ALA A 258 16.34 0.63 -5.79
N ILE A 259 15.76 0.35 -6.96
CA ILE A 259 15.55 -1.03 -7.45
C ILE A 259 16.88 -1.79 -7.45
N HIS A 260 17.95 -1.19 -8.00
CA HIS A 260 19.27 -1.81 -8.04
C HIS A 260 19.85 -2.07 -6.63
N VAL A 261 19.62 -1.16 -5.67
CA VAL A 261 20.01 -1.38 -4.27
C VAL A 261 19.30 -2.59 -3.70
N TYR A 262 17.98 -2.70 -3.89
CA TYR A 262 17.18 -3.80 -3.36
C TYR A 262 17.53 -5.15 -4.01
N GLU A 263 17.75 -5.18 -5.32
CA GLU A 263 18.21 -6.39 -6.02
C GLU A 263 19.56 -6.89 -5.49
N LYS A 264 20.51 -6.00 -5.23
CA LYS A 264 21.79 -6.34 -4.61
C LYS A 264 21.63 -6.95 -3.22
N LEU A 265 20.66 -6.46 -2.44
CA LEU A 265 20.35 -6.95 -1.11
C LEU A 265 19.52 -8.25 -1.10
N GLY A 266 19.18 -8.78 -2.28
CA GLY A 266 18.48 -10.06 -2.40
C GLY A 266 16.96 -9.96 -2.53
N PHE A 267 16.44 -8.76 -2.76
CA PHE A 267 15.04 -8.60 -3.13
C PHE A 267 14.81 -8.98 -4.59
N VAL A 268 13.64 -9.53 -4.88
CA VAL A 268 13.17 -9.91 -6.20
C VAL A 268 11.79 -9.29 -6.41
N MET A 269 11.54 -8.73 -7.58
CA MET A 269 10.22 -8.26 -7.96
C MET A 269 9.26 -9.45 -8.06
N VAL A 270 8.14 -9.37 -7.35
CA VAL A 270 7.10 -10.43 -7.31
C VAL A 270 5.79 -9.99 -7.95
N SER A 271 5.50 -8.69 -7.95
CA SER A 271 4.31 -8.13 -8.59
C SER A 271 4.52 -6.66 -8.95
N SER A 272 3.62 -6.09 -9.76
CA SER A 272 3.59 -4.67 -10.10
C SER A 272 2.17 -4.13 -9.96
N PHE A 273 2.07 -2.90 -9.45
CA PHE A 273 0.79 -2.22 -9.21
C PHE A 273 0.76 -0.88 -9.93
N ALA A 274 -0.35 -0.60 -10.59
CA ALA A 274 -0.66 0.71 -11.10
C ALA A 274 -1.32 1.55 -9.99
N PHE A 275 -0.80 2.74 -9.76
CA PHE A 275 -1.38 3.78 -8.92
C PHE A 275 -1.93 4.86 -9.85
N ILE A 276 -3.23 4.95 -9.93
CA ILE A 276 -3.95 5.79 -10.88
C ILE A 276 -4.58 6.95 -10.12
N GLU A 277 -4.10 8.16 -10.39
CA GLU A 277 -4.72 9.39 -9.91
C GLU A 277 -5.89 9.74 -10.82
N PHE A 278 -7.05 10.02 -10.25
CA PHE A 278 -8.28 10.32 -10.98
C PHE A 278 -9.13 11.35 -10.22
N LEU A 279 -10.15 11.93 -10.89
CA LEU A 279 -11.15 12.78 -10.24
C LEU A 279 -12.37 11.93 -9.86
N LEU A 280 -12.79 12.10 -8.59
CA LEU A 280 -13.99 11.50 -8.00
C LEU A 280 -15.26 12.11 -8.58
#